data_672b283e5ea8ec3b44acc424eb099594
#
_entry.id   672b283e5ea8ec3b44acc424eb099594
#
_cell.length_a   1.000
_cell.length_b   1.000
_cell.length_c   1.000
_cell.angle_alpha   90.00
_cell.angle_beta   90.00
_cell.angle_gamma   90.00
#
_symmetry.space_group_name_H-M   'P 1'
#
loop_
_entity.id
_entity.type
_entity.pdbx_description
1 polymer ?
#
loop_
_entity_poly.entity_id
_entity_poly.type
_entity_poly.pdbx_seq_one_letter_code
_entity_poly.pdbx_strand_id
1 'polypeptide(L)'
;DGDFENWTMDLEEIQKNKKMLTGTGFLISKDGKILTNRHVAAPTIDLSNTKKSVRALLDGMAEMVRAEMQSMSEKYDELENAKRACYSYNEYDGNIYVDDEKMQQIEQEQAELKEAYDEDSEIKNSLKTIDLSELKVETVCELGIAYNNTFVTKITDFIPCVMTSVSDKENVDLAMLQLKSKQTPDGKHVFAVSDNDEEQGFTDKVKNLFA
;
A
#
# COMPACT_ATOMS: atom_id res chain seq x y z
N ASP A 1 -1.42 15.74 -7.58
CA ASP A 1 -2.68 15.02 -7.74
C ASP A 1 -2.35 13.54 -7.54
N GLY A 2 -2.60 13.03 -6.33
CA GLY A 2 -2.46 11.61 -6.04
C GLY A 2 -3.71 10.90 -6.53
N ASP A 3 -3.60 10.14 -7.61
CA ASP A 3 -4.70 9.32 -8.08
C ASP A 3 -5.02 8.25 -7.04
N PHE A 4 -6.07 8.47 -6.26
CA PHE A 4 -6.61 7.49 -5.31
C PHE A 4 -7.11 6.22 -6.00
N GLU A 5 -7.29 6.24 -7.32
CA GLU A 5 -7.75 5.11 -8.13
C GLU A 5 -6.83 3.88 -8.07
N ASN A 6 -5.60 4.03 -7.57
CA ASN A 6 -4.62 2.94 -7.46
C ASN A 6 -4.40 2.42 -6.03
N TRP A 7 -5.18 2.87 -5.07
CA TRP A 7 -5.11 2.38 -3.70
C TRP A 7 -6.10 1.24 -3.50
N THR A 8 -5.61 0.09 -3.08
CA THR A 8 -6.45 -1.04 -2.75
C THR A 8 -5.99 -1.64 -1.43
N MET A 9 -6.93 -2.16 -0.64
CA MET A 9 -6.68 -2.98 0.55
C MET A 9 -6.82 -4.47 0.24
N ASP A 10 -7.19 -4.82 -1.00
CA ASP A 10 -7.28 -6.20 -1.46
C ASP A 10 -5.88 -6.77 -1.72
N LEU A 11 -5.48 -7.74 -0.91
CA LEU A 11 -4.17 -8.39 -1.02
C LEU A 11 -3.97 -9.11 -2.36
N GLU A 12 -5.03 -9.65 -2.97
CA GLU A 12 -4.94 -10.28 -4.27
C GLU A 12 -4.68 -9.25 -5.37
N GLU A 13 -5.32 -8.10 -5.27
CA GLU A 13 -5.13 -7.00 -6.21
C GLU A 13 -3.74 -6.38 -6.05
N ILE A 14 -3.27 -6.18 -4.82
CA ILE A 14 -1.90 -5.73 -4.53
C ILE A 14 -0.88 -6.70 -5.15
N GLN A 15 -1.10 -8.02 -5.03
CA GLN A 15 -0.21 -9.01 -5.61
C GLN A 15 -0.21 -9.01 -7.15
N LYS A 16 -1.35 -8.75 -7.78
CA LYS A 16 -1.46 -8.63 -9.24
C LYS A 16 -0.77 -7.37 -9.79
N ASN A 17 -0.79 -6.30 -9.01
CA ASN A 17 -0.29 -4.96 -9.41
C ASN A 17 1.13 -4.68 -8.91
N LYS A 18 1.94 -5.70 -8.62
CA LYS A 18 3.34 -5.55 -8.24
C LYS A 18 4.10 -4.73 -9.27
N LYS A 19 4.80 -3.70 -8.82
CA LYS A 19 5.70 -2.93 -9.70
C LYS A 19 6.97 -3.72 -9.93
N MET A 20 7.33 -3.89 -11.19
CA MET A 20 8.59 -4.51 -11.59
C MET A 20 9.63 -3.42 -11.81
N LEU A 21 10.72 -3.50 -11.07
CA LEU A 21 11.92 -2.71 -11.30
C LEU A 21 12.95 -3.60 -11.99
N THR A 22 13.62 -3.06 -12.98
CA THR A 22 14.67 -3.79 -13.73
C THR A 22 16.01 -3.09 -13.58
N GLY A 23 17.06 -3.89 -13.60
CA GLY A 23 18.42 -3.39 -13.56
C GLY A 23 19.38 -4.42 -14.14
N THR A 24 20.66 -4.11 -14.12
CA THR A 24 21.73 -4.99 -14.62
C THR A 24 22.53 -5.54 -13.46
N GLY A 25 22.92 -6.82 -13.57
CA GLY A 25 23.83 -7.45 -12.61
C GLY A 25 24.85 -8.34 -13.32
N PHE A 26 25.93 -8.66 -12.63
CA PHE A 26 27.03 -9.46 -13.13
C PHE A 26 27.27 -10.65 -12.21
N LEU A 27 27.34 -11.86 -12.78
CA LEU A 27 27.81 -13.03 -12.06
C LEU A 27 29.28 -12.86 -11.72
N ILE A 28 29.65 -12.97 -10.44
CA ILE A 28 31.00 -12.74 -9.94
C ILE A 28 31.61 -13.98 -9.30
N SER A 29 30.87 -15.09 -9.23
CA SER A 29 31.37 -16.34 -8.66
C SER A 29 30.67 -17.55 -9.25
N LYS A 30 31.31 -18.70 -9.15
CA LYS A 30 30.77 -19.99 -9.60
C LYS A 30 29.62 -20.48 -8.70
N ASP A 31 29.55 -20.02 -7.47
CA ASP A 31 28.47 -20.31 -6.53
C ASP A 31 27.23 -19.40 -6.74
N GLY A 32 27.19 -18.61 -7.82
CA GLY A 32 26.02 -17.83 -8.22
C GLY A 32 25.85 -16.52 -7.49
N LYS A 33 26.92 -15.87 -7.05
CA LYS A 33 26.87 -14.49 -6.54
C LYS A 33 26.78 -13.50 -7.69
N ILE A 34 25.97 -12.45 -7.48
CA ILE A 34 25.68 -11.42 -8.48
C ILE A 34 25.90 -10.08 -7.83
N LEU A 35 26.68 -9.23 -8.49
CA LEU A 35 26.85 -7.83 -8.14
C LEU A 35 25.85 -7.00 -8.94
N THR A 36 25.13 -6.12 -8.27
CA THR A 36 24.17 -5.20 -8.89
C THR A 36 24.13 -3.87 -8.13
N ASN A 37 23.33 -2.92 -8.58
CA ASN A 37 23.14 -1.65 -7.90
C ASN A 37 22.19 -1.79 -6.70
N ARG A 38 22.48 -1.05 -5.64
CA ARG A 38 21.66 -1.01 -4.42
C ARG A 38 20.24 -0.56 -4.73
N HIS A 39 20.06 0.50 -5.51
CA HIS A 39 18.72 1.03 -5.85
C HIS A 39 17.85 0.01 -6.61
N VAL A 40 18.44 -1.00 -7.26
CA VAL A 40 17.72 -2.08 -7.94
C VAL A 40 17.31 -3.18 -6.96
N ALA A 41 18.23 -3.59 -6.08
CA ALA A 41 18.01 -4.72 -5.16
C ALA A 41 17.29 -4.31 -3.86
N ALA A 42 17.53 -3.08 -3.41
CA ALA A 42 16.97 -2.50 -2.18
C ALA A 42 16.55 -1.05 -2.44
N PRO A 43 15.45 -0.83 -3.16
CA PRO A 43 14.97 0.53 -3.44
C PRO A 43 14.62 1.23 -2.13
N THR A 44 15.09 2.46 -1.99
CA THR A 44 14.76 3.30 -0.83
C THR A 44 13.35 3.86 -0.95
N ILE A 45 12.65 3.86 0.18
CA ILE A 45 11.32 4.49 0.28
C ILE A 45 11.53 5.92 0.79
N ASP A 46 10.95 6.87 0.07
CA ASP A 46 10.78 8.22 0.60
C ASP A 46 9.67 8.23 1.65
N LEU A 47 10.05 8.03 2.92
CA LEU A 47 9.12 8.00 4.03
C LEU A 47 8.33 9.31 4.17
N SER A 48 8.92 10.45 3.85
CA SER A 48 8.24 11.75 3.91
C SER A 48 7.11 11.82 2.89
N ASN A 49 7.39 11.42 1.66
CA ASN A 49 6.39 11.38 0.61
C ASN A 49 5.31 10.32 0.88
N THR A 50 5.72 9.16 1.39
CA THR A 50 4.77 8.10 1.80
C THR A 50 3.83 8.59 2.90
N LYS A 51 4.33 9.28 3.93
CA LYS A 51 3.50 9.86 5.00
C LYS A 51 2.50 10.88 4.44
N LYS A 52 2.91 11.73 3.49
CA LYS A 52 2.01 12.69 2.82
C LYS A 52 0.91 11.96 2.05
N SER A 53 1.27 10.91 1.30
CA SER A 53 0.30 10.12 0.53
C SER A 53 -0.69 9.41 1.43
N VAL A 54 -0.23 8.80 2.53
CA VAL A 54 -1.11 8.17 3.53
C VAL A 54 -2.04 9.19 4.17
N ARG A 55 -1.53 10.39 4.54
CA ARG A 55 -2.38 11.47 5.08
C ARG A 55 -3.46 11.89 4.08
N ALA A 56 -3.09 12.11 2.82
CA ALA A 56 -4.04 12.47 1.78
C ALA A 56 -5.13 11.40 1.56
N LEU A 57 -4.75 10.11 1.67
CA LEU A 57 -5.71 9.01 1.63
C LEU A 57 -6.69 9.07 2.81
N LEU A 58 -6.19 9.22 4.04
CA LEU A 58 -7.02 9.29 5.24
C LEU A 58 -7.96 10.51 5.20
N ASP A 59 -7.47 11.65 4.72
CA ASP A 59 -8.29 12.85 4.54
C ASP A 59 -9.37 12.63 3.47
N GLY A 60 -9.05 11.96 2.37
CA GLY A 60 -10.02 11.56 1.34
C GLY A 60 -11.11 10.63 1.88
N MET A 61 -10.72 9.63 2.68
CA MET A 61 -11.69 8.74 3.36
C MET A 61 -12.58 9.52 4.32
N ALA A 62 -12.02 10.45 5.09
CA ALA A 62 -12.80 11.30 6.00
C ALA A 62 -13.81 12.20 5.27
N GLU A 63 -13.49 12.68 4.05
CA GLU A 63 -14.43 13.44 3.23
C GLU A 63 -15.53 12.55 2.62
N MET A 64 -15.24 11.29 2.30
CA MET A 64 -16.29 10.33 1.88
C MET A 64 -17.29 10.07 3.01
N VAL A 65 -16.80 9.78 4.22
CA VAL A 65 -17.67 9.61 5.41
C VAL A 65 -18.47 10.88 5.67
N ARG A 66 -17.88 12.06 5.52
CA ARG A 66 -18.60 13.33 5.66
C ARG A 66 -19.74 13.47 4.66
N ALA A 67 -19.54 13.07 3.41
CA ALA A 67 -20.61 13.13 2.40
C ALA A 67 -21.76 12.18 2.75
N GLU A 68 -21.45 10.99 3.29
CA GLU A 68 -22.44 10.04 3.78
C GLU A 68 -23.23 10.60 4.96
N MET A 69 -22.57 11.18 5.96
CA MET A 69 -23.20 11.89 7.07
C MET A 69 -24.12 13.01 6.61
N GLN A 70 -23.75 13.75 5.57
CA GLN A 70 -24.60 14.80 5.01
C GLN A 70 -25.88 14.20 4.41
N SER A 71 -25.79 13.10 3.67
CA SER A 71 -26.94 12.39 3.11
C SER A 71 -27.88 11.87 4.21
N MET A 72 -27.31 11.35 5.32
CA MET A 72 -28.09 10.92 6.49
C MET A 72 -28.84 12.11 7.13
N SER A 73 -28.19 13.27 7.25
CA SER A 73 -28.80 14.48 7.78
C SER A 73 -29.97 14.97 6.90
N GLU A 74 -29.78 14.97 5.58
CA GLU A 74 -30.85 15.33 4.63
C GLU A 74 -32.03 14.37 4.75
N LYS A 75 -31.78 13.08 4.86
CA LYS A 75 -32.80 12.06 5.05
C LYS A 75 -33.54 12.22 6.40
N TYR A 76 -32.81 12.55 7.46
CA TYR A 76 -33.41 12.83 8.78
C TYR A 76 -34.37 14.02 8.71
N ASP A 77 -33.99 15.08 8.00
CA ASP A 77 -34.87 16.27 7.81
C ASP A 77 -36.10 15.94 6.98
N GLU A 78 -36.00 15.07 5.96
CA GLU A 78 -37.15 14.56 5.20
C GLU A 78 -38.10 13.78 6.11
N LEU A 79 -37.59 12.90 6.97
CA LEU A 79 -38.40 12.15 7.92
C LEU A 79 -39.07 13.06 8.96
N GLU A 80 -38.37 14.12 9.42
CA GLU A 80 -38.97 15.11 10.33
C GLU A 80 -40.13 15.87 9.66
N ASN A 81 -40.00 16.17 8.37
CA ASN A 81 -41.10 16.74 7.61
C ASN A 81 -42.25 15.74 7.40
N ALA A 82 -41.93 14.44 7.21
CA ALA A 82 -42.95 13.40 7.06
C ALA A 82 -43.76 13.16 8.33
N LYS A 83 -43.22 13.39 9.53
CA LYS A 83 -43.96 13.36 10.81
C LYS A 83 -45.13 14.31 10.79
N ARG A 84 -45.00 15.48 10.17
CA ARG A 84 -46.11 16.46 10.07
C ARG A 84 -47.31 15.91 9.28
N ALA A 85 -47.05 15.03 8.31
CA ALA A 85 -48.08 14.38 7.51
C ALA A 85 -48.82 13.24 8.25
N CYS A 86 -48.31 12.81 9.41
CA CYS A 86 -48.98 11.81 10.25
C CYS A 86 -50.17 12.42 11.04
N TYR A 87 -50.30 13.74 11.06
CA TYR A 87 -51.40 14.43 11.72
C TYR A 87 -52.49 14.78 10.69
N SER A 88 -53.74 14.44 10.99
CA SER A 88 -54.91 14.82 10.20
C SER A 88 -55.92 15.51 11.08
N TYR A 89 -56.48 16.61 10.56
CA TYR A 89 -57.56 17.33 11.25
C TYR A 89 -58.89 16.91 10.65
N ASN A 90 -59.83 16.50 11.51
CA ASN A 90 -61.17 16.15 11.10
C ASN A 90 -62.12 17.33 11.36
N GLU A 91 -62.66 17.90 10.29
CA GLU A 91 -63.52 19.05 10.33
C GLU A 91 -64.93 18.77 10.98
N TYR A 92 -65.31 17.50 11.02
CA TYR A 92 -66.64 17.12 11.57
C TYR A 92 -66.66 17.07 13.08
N ASP A 93 -65.60 16.61 13.72
CA ASP A 93 -65.52 16.48 15.18
C ASP A 93 -64.55 17.45 15.84
N GLY A 94 -63.80 18.20 15.04
CA GLY A 94 -62.79 19.16 15.50
C GLY A 94 -61.53 18.52 16.13
N ASN A 95 -61.35 17.22 15.94
CA ASN A 95 -60.23 16.48 16.55
C ASN A 95 -59.04 16.35 15.59
N ILE A 96 -57.83 16.20 16.18
CA ILE A 96 -56.63 15.83 15.47
C ILE A 96 -56.42 14.33 15.69
N TYR A 97 -56.25 13.61 14.59
CA TYR A 97 -55.92 12.18 14.58
C TYR A 97 -54.46 12.02 14.19
N VAL A 98 -53.81 11.06 14.83
CA VAL A 98 -52.40 10.70 14.55
C VAL A 98 -52.37 9.30 13.94
N ASP A 99 -51.61 9.13 12.89
CA ASP A 99 -51.27 7.83 12.35
C ASP A 99 -50.08 7.29 13.15
N ASP A 100 -50.41 6.59 14.25
CA ASP A 100 -49.45 6.11 15.22
C ASP A 100 -48.49 5.08 14.61
N GLU A 101 -48.98 4.22 13.69
CA GLU A 101 -48.15 3.21 13.04
C GLU A 101 -47.07 3.86 12.17
N LYS A 102 -47.48 4.82 11.36
CA LYS A 102 -46.56 5.57 10.50
C LYS A 102 -45.58 6.43 11.32
N MET A 103 -46.06 7.04 12.39
CA MET A 103 -45.24 7.82 13.31
C MET A 103 -44.15 6.96 13.92
N GLN A 104 -44.47 5.75 14.41
CA GLN A 104 -43.55 4.84 15.01
C GLN A 104 -42.48 4.35 14.01
N GLN A 105 -42.89 4.07 12.76
CA GLN A 105 -41.92 3.69 11.71
C GLN A 105 -40.93 4.81 11.43
N ILE A 106 -41.38 6.05 11.33
CA ILE A 106 -40.50 7.22 11.12
C ILE A 106 -39.54 7.41 12.30
N GLU A 107 -40.02 7.26 13.53
CA GLU A 107 -39.18 7.41 14.72
C GLU A 107 -38.12 6.33 14.81
N GLN A 108 -38.46 5.11 14.41
CA GLN A 108 -37.48 4.04 14.32
C GLN A 108 -36.41 4.34 13.27
N GLU A 109 -36.80 4.74 12.06
CA GLU A 109 -35.86 5.09 10.98
C GLU A 109 -34.95 6.27 11.38
N GLN A 110 -35.48 7.28 12.06
CA GLN A 110 -34.69 8.37 12.60
C GLN A 110 -33.70 7.94 13.67
N ALA A 111 -34.05 6.98 14.52
CA ALA A 111 -33.17 6.46 15.53
C ALA A 111 -31.99 5.69 14.89
N GLU A 112 -32.27 4.86 13.89
CA GLU A 112 -31.26 4.13 13.12
C GLU A 112 -30.31 5.07 12.37
N LEU A 113 -30.84 6.12 11.71
CA LEU A 113 -30.02 7.13 11.04
C LEU A 113 -29.13 7.89 12.03
N LYS A 114 -29.64 8.19 13.21
CA LYS A 114 -28.85 8.89 14.23
C LYS A 114 -27.69 8.04 14.74
N GLU A 115 -27.94 6.77 15.00
CA GLU A 115 -26.89 5.82 15.42
C GLU A 115 -25.79 5.72 14.36
N ALA A 116 -26.16 5.52 13.08
CA ALA A 116 -25.22 5.49 11.97
C ALA A 116 -24.43 6.81 11.82
N TYR A 117 -25.09 7.95 11.98
CA TYR A 117 -24.43 9.26 11.95
C TYR A 117 -23.40 9.42 13.07
N ASP A 118 -23.71 8.97 14.28
CA ASP A 118 -22.80 9.05 15.42
C ASP A 118 -21.57 8.14 15.21
N GLU A 119 -21.76 6.92 14.69
CA GLU A 119 -20.68 6.00 14.30
C GLU A 119 -19.75 6.62 13.23
N ASP A 120 -20.33 7.16 12.17
CA ASP A 120 -19.58 7.82 11.10
C ASP A 120 -18.80 9.04 11.59
N SER A 121 -19.37 9.78 12.56
CA SER A 121 -18.70 10.90 13.20
C SER A 121 -17.45 10.47 13.95
N GLU A 122 -17.49 9.33 14.64
CA GLU A 122 -16.35 8.74 15.33
C GLU A 122 -15.30 8.26 14.32
N ILE A 123 -15.71 7.58 13.26
CA ILE A 123 -14.81 7.13 12.17
C ILE A 123 -14.09 8.33 11.55
N LYS A 124 -14.83 9.36 11.16
CA LYS A 124 -14.27 10.58 10.56
C LYS A 124 -13.23 11.25 11.47
N ASN A 125 -13.53 11.36 12.76
CA ASN A 125 -12.63 11.95 13.73
C ASN A 125 -11.37 11.08 13.91
N SER A 126 -11.53 9.77 13.98
CA SER A 126 -10.42 8.82 14.07
C SER A 126 -9.49 8.94 12.86
N LEU A 127 -10.02 8.97 11.63
CA LEU A 127 -9.23 9.13 10.41
C LEU A 127 -8.40 10.42 10.41
N LYS A 128 -8.96 11.53 10.91
CA LYS A 128 -8.26 12.83 10.99
C LYS A 128 -7.18 12.89 12.08
N THR A 129 -7.35 12.12 13.15
CA THR A 129 -6.46 12.16 14.31
C THR A 129 -5.39 11.07 14.31
N ILE A 130 -5.38 10.15 13.33
CA ILE A 130 -4.32 9.13 13.20
C ILE A 130 -2.94 9.79 13.16
N ASP A 131 -2.11 9.44 14.13
CA ASP A 131 -0.72 9.89 14.16
C ASP A 131 0.15 9.01 13.24
N LEU A 132 0.79 9.66 12.27
CA LEU A 132 1.70 9.03 11.33
C LEU A 132 3.17 9.17 11.74
N SER A 133 3.48 9.66 12.94
CA SER A 133 4.88 9.78 13.40
C SER A 133 5.55 8.42 13.46
N GLU A 134 4.86 7.43 13.98
CA GLU A 134 5.32 6.05 14.16
C GLU A 134 5.07 5.15 12.95
N LEU A 135 4.65 5.71 11.80
CA LEU A 135 4.41 4.92 10.59
C LEU A 135 5.68 4.20 10.17
N LYS A 136 5.61 2.88 10.18
CA LYS A 136 6.65 1.99 9.65
C LYS A 136 6.24 1.53 8.26
N VAL A 137 7.15 1.66 7.33
CA VAL A 137 6.95 1.21 5.94
C VAL A 137 8.03 0.19 5.62
N GLU A 138 7.61 -0.99 5.21
CA GLU A 138 8.51 -2.06 4.79
C GLU A 138 8.31 -2.33 3.31
N THR A 139 9.41 -2.49 2.58
CA THR A 139 9.36 -2.93 1.19
C THR A 139 9.57 -4.42 1.13
N VAL A 140 8.59 -5.15 0.61
CA VAL A 140 8.75 -6.56 0.30
C VAL A 140 9.15 -6.68 -1.16
N CYS A 141 10.40 -7.11 -1.41
CA CYS A 141 10.95 -7.30 -2.75
C CYS A 141 11.14 -8.78 -3.05
N GLU A 142 10.60 -9.22 -4.16
CA GLU A 142 10.97 -10.51 -4.76
C GLU A 142 12.06 -10.25 -5.77
N LEU A 143 13.23 -10.89 -5.56
CA LEU A 143 14.40 -10.70 -6.39
C LEU A 143 14.57 -11.89 -7.33
N GLY A 144 14.79 -11.60 -8.60
CA GLY A 144 15.07 -12.61 -9.61
C GLY A 144 15.92 -12.05 -10.74
N ILE A 145 16.56 -12.93 -11.47
CA ILE A 145 17.34 -12.58 -12.66
C ILE A 145 16.82 -13.27 -13.91
N ALA A 146 17.04 -12.64 -15.03
CA ALA A 146 16.96 -13.24 -16.35
C ALA A 146 18.32 -13.06 -17.04
N TYR A 147 18.77 -14.06 -17.79
CA TYR A 147 20.01 -13.92 -18.56
C TYR A 147 19.79 -13.10 -19.83
N ASN A 148 20.84 -12.44 -20.31
CA ASN A 148 20.81 -11.75 -21.60
C ASN A 148 20.28 -12.69 -22.69
N ASN A 149 19.48 -12.14 -23.60
CA ASN A 149 18.80 -12.85 -24.68
C ASN A 149 17.73 -13.86 -24.20
N THR A 150 17.28 -13.77 -22.96
CA THR A 150 16.13 -14.54 -22.48
C THR A 150 14.90 -13.63 -22.51
N PHE A 151 13.85 -14.08 -23.19
CA PHE A 151 12.58 -13.36 -23.19
C PHE A 151 11.75 -13.84 -21.99
N VAL A 152 11.50 -12.95 -21.05
CA VAL A 152 10.75 -13.22 -19.82
C VAL A 152 9.45 -12.44 -19.86
N THR A 153 8.33 -13.15 -19.72
CA THR A 153 6.99 -12.56 -19.76
C THR A 153 6.26 -12.65 -18.42
N LYS A 154 6.67 -13.56 -17.56
CA LYS A 154 6.03 -13.82 -16.27
C LYS A 154 7.07 -13.73 -15.14
N ILE A 155 6.62 -13.32 -13.97
CA ILE A 155 7.46 -13.28 -12.75
C ILE A 155 8.05 -14.66 -12.44
N THR A 156 7.30 -15.72 -12.70
CA THR A 156 7.73 -17.11 -12.49
C THR A 156 8.87 -17.56 -13.40
N ASP A 157 9.15 -16.84 -14.48
CA ASP A 157 10.21 -17.18 -15.42
C ASP A 157 11.58 -16.63 -14.97
N PHE A 158 11.62 -15.76 -13.97
CA PHE A 158 12.85 -15.27 -13.38
C PHE A 158 13.47 -16.32 -12.46
N ILE A 159 14.81 -16.41 -12.52
CA ILE A 159 15.57 -17.28 -11.62
C ILE A 159 15.64 -16.59 -10.26
N PRO A 160 15.13 -17.19 -9.19
CA PRO A 160 15.00 -16.52 -7.91
C PRO A 160 16.35 -16.32 -7.23
N CYS A 161 16.49 -15.14 -6.63
CA CYS A 161 17.66 -14.72 -5.89
C CYS A 161 17.28 -14.30 -4.46
N VAL A 162 18.29 -14.22 -3.61
CA VAL A 162 18.21 -13.58 -2.30
C VAL A 162 19.28 -12.50 -2.20
N MET A 163 18.98 -11.43 -1.51
CA MET A 163 19.95 -10.40 -1.19
C MET A 163 20.87 -10.89 -0.06
N THR A 164 22.17 -10.82 -0.25
CA THR A 164 23.15 -11.25 0.75
C THR A 164 23.85 -10.07 1.41
N SER A 165 24.02 -8.98 0.69
CA SER A 165 24.65 -7.78 1.21
C SER A 165 24.18 -6.55 0.44
N VAL A 166 24.10 -5.43 1.13
CA VAL A 166 23.83 -4.12 0.55
C VAL A 166 24.80 -3.11 1.18
N SER A 167 25.33 -2.21 0.39
CA SER A 167 26.22 -1.16 0.93
C SER A 167 25.40 -0.17 1.74
N ASP A 168 25.87 0.15 2.94
CA ASP A 168 25.33 1.21 3.81
C ASP A 168 25.97 2.56 3.52
N LYS A 169 27.06 2.60 2.75
CA LYS A 169 27.74 3.84 2.37
C LYS A 169 26.92 4.60 1.34
N GLU A 170 26.62 5.86 1.63
CA GLU A 170 25.76 6.71 0.82
C GLU A 170 26.25 6.87 -0.63
N ASN A 171 27.54 6.93 -0.82
CA ASN A 171 28.19 7.08 -2.13
C ASN A 171 28.51 5.76 -2.86
N VAL A 172 28.08 4.62 -2.30
CA VAL A 172 28.31 3.29 -2.87
C VAL A 172 26.95 2.65 -3.20
N ASP A 173 26.60 2.67 -4.48
CA ASP A 173 25.35 2.09 -4.99
C ASP A 173 25.55 0.63 -5.39
N LEU A 174 25.89 -0.24 -4.42
CA LEU A 174 26.16 -1.65 -4.67
C LEU A 174 25.32 -2.56 -3.76
N ALA A 175 24.87 -3.67 -4.34
CA ALA A 175 24.26 -4.78 -3.62
C ALA A 175 24.76 -6.11 -4.17
N MET A 176 24.75 -7.13 -3.33
CA MET A 176 25.11 -8.50 -3.70
C MET A 176 23.89 -9.40 -3.56
N LEU A 177 23.58 -10.12 -4.63
CA LEU A 177 22.57 -11.15 -4.65
C LEU A 177 23.23 -12.53 -4.74
N GLN A 178 22.47 -13.53 -4.34
CA GLN A 178 22.84 -14.94 -4.44
C GLN A 178 21.72 -15.70 -5.15
N LEU A 179 22.05 -16.47 -6.18
CA LEU A 179 21.12 -17.45 -6.74
C LEU A 179 20.66 -18.42 -5.64
N LYS A 180 19.35 -18.71 -5.56
CA LYS A 180 18.85 -19.70 -4.58
C LYS A 180 19.43 -21.09 -4.81
N SER A 181 19.80 -21.43 -6.05
CA SER A 181 20.48 -22.68 -6.40
C SER A 181 21.91 -22.77 -5.86
N LYS A 182 22.51 -21.63 -5.48
CA LYS A 182 23.93 -21.51 -5.10
C LYS A 182 24.90 -22.08 -6.15
N GLN A 183 24.53 -21.96 -7.43
CA GLN A 183 25.35 -22.46 -8.54
C GLN A 183 25.09 -21.59 -9.76
N THR A 184 26.18 -21.11 -10.38
CA THR A 184 26.11 -20.49 -11.70
C THR A 184 25.93 -21.59 -12.75
N PRO A 185 24.91 -21.47 -13.63
CA PRO A 185 24.70 -22.45 -14.67
C PRO A 185 25.90 -22.56 -15.64
N ASP A 186 26.12 -23.75 -16.15
CA ASP A 186 27.20 -24.00 -17.11
C ASP A 186 27.08 -23.12 -18.36
N GLY A 187 28.20 -22.67 -18.88
CA GLY A 187 28.27 -21.82 -20.06
C GLY A 187 27.92 -20.36 -19.80
N LYS A 188 27.62 -19.95 -18.57
CA LYS A 188 27.49 -18.54 -18.21
C LYS A 188 28.83 -17.93 -17.82
N HIS A 189 29.08 -16.73 -18.35
CA HIS A 189 30.30 -16.01 -18.04
C HIS A 189 30.24 -15.51 -16.58
N VAL A 190 31.29 -15.85 -15.85
CA VAL A 190 31.55 -15.31 -14.51
C VAL A 190 32.66 -14.29 -14.68
N PHE A 191 32.40 -13.05 -14.32
CA PHE A 191 33.46 -12.04 -14.29
C PHE A 191 34.47 -12.45 -13.22
N ALA A 192 35.63 -12.95 -13.67
CA ALA A 192 36.70 -13.19 -12.77
C ALA A 192 37.15 -11.83 -12.22
N VAL A 193 36.99 -11.70 -10.96
CA VAL A 193 37.68 -10.68 -10.24
C VAL A 193 39.09 -11.16 -10.17
N SER A 194 39.98 -10.53 -10.93
CA SER A 194 41.37 -10.94 -10.97
C SER A 194 41.92 -10.85 -9.56
N ASP A 195 42.30 -11.98 -9.01
CA ASP A 195 43.27 -12.09 -7.94
C ASP A 195 44.64 -11.67 -8.52
N ASN A 196 44.74 -10.46 -9.02
CA ASN A 196 46.03 -9.88 -9.29
C ASN A 196 46.61 -9.52 -7.94
N ASP A 197 47.39 -10.47 -7.55
CA ASP A 197 48.39 -10.48 -6.54
C ASP A 197 48.84 -9.12 -6.01
N GLU A 198 48.99 -9.17 -4.77
CA GLU A 198 49.80 -8.43 -3.87
C GLU A 198 49.08 -7.52 -2.89
N GLU A 199 47.77 -7.37 -2.87
CA GLU A 199 47.14 -6.76 -1.68
C GLU A 199 45.64 -6.93 -1.71
N GLN A 200 45.12 -7.71 -0.76
CA GLN A 200 43.74 -7.87 -0.44
C GLN A 200 42.86 -8.33 -1.61
N GLY A 201 42.48 -9.59 -1.60
CA GLY A 201 41.58 -10.19 -2.58
C GLY A 201 40.31 -9.37 -2.75
N PHE A 202 39.74 -9.39 -3.95
CA PHE A 202 38.52 -8.65 -4.28
C PHE A 202 37.38 -8.94 -3.31
N THR A 203 37.30 -10.14 -2.76
CA THR A 203 36.36 -10.48 -1.67
C THR A 203 36.54 -9.54 -0.48
N ASP A 204 37.74 -9.12 -0.16
CA ASP A 204 38.01 -8.20 0.94
C ASP A 204 37.79 -6.75 0.51
N LYS A 205 38.05 -6.39 -0.74
CA LYS A 205 37.67 -5.07 -1.29
C LYS A 205 36.14 -4.92 -1.37
N VAL A 206 35.45 -5.96 -1.82
CA VAL A 206 33.98 -5.96 -1.83
C VAL A 206 33.40 -5.97 -0.41
N LYS A 207 33.98 -6.77 0.51
CA LYS A 207 33.59 -6.70 1.93
C LYS A 207 33.76 -5.30 2.53
N ASN A 208 34.88 -4.63 2.19
CA ASN A 208 35.16 -3.26 2.61
C ASN A 208 34.21 -2.20 1.99
N LEU A 209 33.51 -2.51 0.88
CA LEU A 209 32.46 -1.67 0.29
C LEU A 209 31.11 -1.87 0.98
N PHE A 210 30.93 -3.00 1.68
CA PHE A 210 29.72 -3.35 2.40
C PHE A 210 29.87 -3.29 3.95
N ALA A 211 31.03 -2.89 4.45
CA ALA A 211 31.33 -2.77 5.88
C ALA A 211 31.17 -1.29 6.36
#